data_66ea8caa719083ee9a0cd0007abe533a
#
_entry.id   66ea8caa719083ee9a0cd0007abe533a
#
_cell.length_a   1.000
_cell.length_b   1.000
_cell.length_c   1.000
_cell.angle_alpha   90.00
_cell.angle_beta   90.00
_cell.angle_gamma   90.00
#
_symmetry.space_group_name_H-M   'P 1'
#
loop_
_entity.id
_entity.type
_entity.pdbx_description
1 polymer ?
#
loop_
_entity_poly.entity_id
_entity_poly.type
_entity_poly.pdbx_seq_one_letter_code
_entity_poly.pdbx_strand_id
1 'polypeptide(L)'
;MAFRWGTENWNLCWHVRQTGRERYLALALLSGHFHVDLFSTDKDQRLENVHYRGYADYYRQMPLVFSQSRINLNISLKTILTGIPLRVIDVLGCGGFLISNYQEEMQEYLDIGKECVVYENIEDLFLKAQYYLTHEEERKSIALAGV
;
A
#
# COMPACT_ATOMS: atom_id res chain seq x y z
N MET A 1 10.72 -15.72 -18.57
CA MET A 1 11.00 -16.29 -17.25
C MET A 1 9.89 -15.86 -16.31
N ALA A 2 8.96 -16.74 -16.02
CA ALA A 2 7.91 -16.45 -15.06
C ALA A 2 8.57 -16.44 -13.67
N PHE A 3 8.70 -15.29 -13.06
CA PHE A 3 9.03 -15.19 -11.65
C PHE A 3 7.86 -15.80 -10.87
N ARG A 4 8.01 -17.03 -10.46
CA ARG A 4 7.16 -17.66 -9.49
C ARG A 4 7.51 -17.02 -8.15
N TRP A 5 6.91 -15.90 -7.86
CA TRP A 5 6.85 -15.42 -6.49
C TRP A 5 6.18 -16.54 -5.72
N GLY A 6 6.87 -17.10 -4.75
CA GLY A 6 6.37 -18.21 -3.98
C GLY A 6 4.96 -17.92 -3.48
N THR A 7 4.22 -18.94 -3.13
CA THR A 7 2.87 -18.92 -2.57
C THR A 7 2.73 -18.12 -1.26
N GLU A 8 3.69 -17.26 -0.96
CA GLU A 8 3.66 -16.36 0.17
C GLU A 8 2.61 -15.28 -0.08
N ASN A 9 1.56 -15.37 0.70
CA ASN A 9 0.52 -14.35 0.77
C ASN A 9 1.11 -13.05 1.33
N TRP A 10 1.52 -12.13 0.47
CA TRP A 10 1.94 -10.81 0.91
C TRP A 10 0.74 -10.10 1.53
N ASN A 11 0.85 -9.80 2.81
CA ASN A 11 -0.23 -9.15 3.53
C ASN A 11 -0.26 -7.65 3.23
N LEU A 12 0.89 -7.01 3.30
CA LEU A 12 1.05 -5.58 3.00
C LEU A 12 2.26 -5.35 2.11
N CYS A 13 2.09 -4.55 1.06
CA CYS A 13 3.15 -4.16 0.16
C CYS A 13 3.36 -2.65 0.17
N TRP A 14 4.60 -2.24 0.19
CA TRP A 14 4.98 -0.85 0.09
C TRP A 14 6.17 -0.63 -0.85
N HIS A 15 6.06 0.42 -1.67
CA HIS A 15 7.16 0.89 -2.50
C HIS A 15 7.42 2.38 -2.24
N VAL A 16 8.55 2.72 -1.65
CA VAL A 16 8.87 4.11 -1.32
C VAL A 16 10.33 4.46 -1.54
N ARG A 17 10.54 5.67 -2.01
CA ARG A 17 11.84 6.27 -2.25
C ARG A 17 12.29 7.29 -1.20
N GLN A 18 11.45 7.67 -0.21
CA GLN A 18 11.80 8.69 0.79
C GLN A 18 11.17 8.44 2.16
N THR A 19 11.98 8.66 3.17
CA THR A 19 11.69 8.46 4.59
C THR A 19 11.09 9.73 5.22
N GLY A 20 9.77 9.84 5.31
CA GLY A 20 9.10 10.76 6.21
C GLY A 20 8.83 10.09 7.56
N ARG A 21 8.71 10.89 8.61
CA ARG A 21 8.40 10.39 9.97
C ARG A 21 7.11 9.56 10.01
N GLU A 22 6.08 10.01 9.33
CA GLU A 22 4.80 9.29 9.26
C GLU A 22 4.95 7.91 8.61
N ARG A 23 5.73 7.82 7.54
CA ARG A 23 6.03 6.55 6.87
C ARG A 23 6.77 5.59 7.78
N TYR A 24 7.77 6.08 8.48
CA TYR A 24 8.51 5.28 9.45
C TYR A 24 7.60 4.73 10.55
N LEU A 25 6.79 5.58 11.16
CA LEU A 25 5.88 5.18 12.24
C LEU A 25 4.84 4.17 11.75
N ALA A 26 4.28 4.38 10.57
CA ALA A 26 3.33 3.45 9.96
C ALA A 26 3.96 2.08 9.70
N LEU A 27 5.14 2.04 9.08
CA LEU A 27 5.85 0.79 8.80
C LEU A 27 6.29 0.09 10.07
N ALA A 28 6.78 0.81 11.07
CA ALA A 28 7.19 0.26 12.36
C ALA A 28 5.99 -0.39 13.07
N LEU A 29 4.85 0.29 13.13
CA LEU A 29 3.65 -0.24 13.75
C LEU A 29 3.11 -1.46 13.01
N LEU A 30 2.94 -1.34 11.70
CA LEU A 30 2.36 -2.41 10.89
C LEU A 30 3.25 -3.66 10.84
N SER A 31 4.56 -3.48 10.69
CA SER A 31 5.50 -4.61 10.64
C SER A 31 5.65 -5.34 11.98
N GLY A 32 5.33 -4.68 13.08
CA GLY A 32 5.26 -5.31 14.40
C GLY A 32 4.08 -6.25 14.59
N HIS A 33 3.04 -6.15 13.77
CA HIS A 33 1.79 -6.92 13.90
C HIS A 33 1.44 -7.73 12.65
N PHE A 34 1.90 -7.32 11.48
CA PHE A 34 1.58 -7.94 10.19
C PHE A 34 2.84 -8.21 9.38
N HIS A 35 2.73 -9.12 8.41
CA HIS A 35 3.78 -9.30 7.42
C HIS A 35 3.79 -8.13 6.45
N VAL A 36 4.87 -7.36 6.43
CA VAL A 36 5.05 -6.18 5.57
C VAL A 36 6.23 -6.40 4.63
N ASP A 37 5.94 -6.38 3.33
CA ASP A 37 6.96 -6.39 2.27
C ASP A 37 7.24 -4.97 1.80
N LEU A 38 8.50 -4.59 1.79
CA LEU A 38 8.96 -3.28 1.36
C LEU A 38 9.87 -3.41 0.13
N PHE A 39 9.42 -2.82 -0.97
CA PHE A 39 10.22 -2.73 -2.20
C PHE A 39 10.96 -1.40 -2.21
N SER A 40 12.21 -1.44 -1.81
CA SER A 40 13.10 -0.27 -1.74
C SER A 40 14.55 -0.69 -1.95
N THR A 41 15.32 0.19 -2.57
CA THR A 41 16.77 0.04 -2.67
C THR A 41 17.49 0.47 -1.39
N ASP A 42 16.84 1.32 -0.59
CA ASP A 42 17.38 1.85 0.64
C ASP A 42 16.80 1.13 1.85
N LYS A 43 17.67 0.63 2.70
CA LYS A 43 17.27 -0.02 3.96
C LYS A 43 17.34 0.97 5.09
N ASP A 44 16.24 1.09 5.84
CA ASP A 44 16.23 1.77 7.14
C ASP A 44 16.51 0.75 8.23
N GLN A 45 17.67 0.86 8.88
CA GLN A 45 18.08 -0.06 9.94
C GLN A 45 17.15 -0.06 11.16
N ARG A 46 16.34 0.99 11.32
CA ARG A 46 15.34 1.07 12.39
C ARG A 46 14.12 0.18 12.16
N LEU A 47 13.89 -0.26 10.91
CA LEU A 47 12.78 -1.12 10.51
C LEU A 47 13.23 -2.58 10.44
N GLU A 48 13.37 -3.22 11.59
CA GLU A 48 13.91 -4.58 11.70
C GLU A 48 12.91 -5.65 11.25
N ASN A 49 11.61 -5.41 11.41
CA ASN A 49 10.56 -6.39 11.15
C ASN A 49 10.02 -6.35 9.72
N VAL A 50 10.44 -5.39 8.92
CA VAL A 50 10.04 -5.25 7.52
C VAL A 50 10.83 -6.23 6.66
N HIS A 51 10.15 -6.90 5.73
CA HIS A 51 10.79 -7.76 4.75
C HIS A 51 11.20 -6.94 3.52
N TYR A 52 12.49 -6.66 3.40
CA TYR A 52 13.03 -5.93 2.24
C TYR A 52 13.11 -6.84 1.03
N ARG A 53 12.40 -6.47 -0.05
CA ARG A 53 12.40 -7.20 -1.32
C ARG A 53 13.33 -6.60 -2.38
N GLY A 54 13.95 -5.47 -2.07
CA GLY A 54 14.86 -4.78 -2.99
C GLY A 54 14.15 -4.04 -4.11
N TYR A 55 14.82 -3.90 -5.24
CA TYR A 55 14.27 -3.24 -6.41
C TYR A 55 13.26 -4.13 -7.15
N ALA A 56 12.15 -3.55 -7.54
CA ALA A 56 11.20 -4.18 -8.45
C ALA A 56 11.04 -3.32 -9.71
N ASP A 57 11.09 -3.97 -10.88
CA ASP A 57 10.90 -3.29 -12.16
C ASP A 57 9.48 -2.71 -12.24
N TYR A 58 9.39 -1.42 -12.55
CA TYR A 58 8.13 -0.68 -12.54
C TYR A 58 7.10 -1.23 -13.53
N TYR A 59 7.54 -1.65 -14.71
CA TYR A 59 6.64 -2.10 -15.76
C TYR A 59 6.35 -3.60 -15.72
N ARG A 60 7.28 -4.40 -15.23
CA ARG A 60 7.19 -5.87 -15.27
C ARG A 60 6.78 -6.49 -13.94
N GLN A 61 7.33 -6.01 -12.85
CA GLN A 61 7.17 -6.62 -11.53
C GLN A 61 6.14 -5.91 -10.66
N MET A 62 6.13 -4.57 -10.65
CA MET A 62 5.22 -3.82 -9.78
C MET A 62 3.74 -4.07 -10.06
N PRO A 63 3.27 -4.21 -11.32
CA PRO A 63 1.87 -4.55 -11.56
C PRO A 63 1.45 -5.88 -10.92
N LEU A 64 2.33 -6.88 -10.93
CA LEU A 64 2.07 -8.16 -10.27
C LEU A 64 2.05 -8.01 -8.75
N VAL A 65 2.98 -7.24 -8.20
CA VAL A 65 3.03 -6.94 -6.77
C VAL A 65 1.73 -6.26 -6.32
N PHE A 66 1.27 -5.25 -7.05
CA PHE A 66 0.03 -4.54 -6.72
C PHE A 66 -1.20 -5.44 -6.77
N SER A 67 -1.32 -6.27 -7.79
CA SER A 67 -2.48 -7.15 -7.96
C SER A 67 -2.50 -8.33 -6.98
N GLN A 68 -1.35 -8.80 -6.55
CA GLN A 68 -1.21 -9.98 -5.67
C GLN A 68 -1.14 -9.64 -4.18
N SER A 69 -0.80 -8.39 -3.84
CA SER A 69 -0.77 -7.96 -2.45
C SER A 69 -2.19 -7.84 -1.89
N ARG A 70 -2.40 -8.27 -0.66
CA ARG A 70 -3.69 -8.11 0.00
C ARG A 70 -4.01 -6.64 0.26
N ILE A 71 -3.02 -5.87 0.70
CA ILE A 71 -3.14 -4.44 0.94
C ILE A 71 -1.92 -3.74 0.34
N ASN A 72 -2.18 -2.74 -0.47
CA ASN A 72 -1.17 -1.81 -0.95
C ASN A 72 -1.30 -0.49 -0.17
N LEU A 73 -0.19 -0.01 0.37
CA LEU A 73 -0.16 1.24 1.11
C LEU A 73 0.39 2.37 0.24
N ASN A 74 -0.25 3.52 0.31
CA ASN A 74 0.29 4.77 -0.19
C ASN A 74 0.31 5.81 0.93
N ILE A 75 1.49 6.33 1.25
CA ILE A 75 1.63 7.45 2.17
C ILE A 75 2.33 8.57 1.42
N SER A 76 1.55 9.56 1.02
CA SER A 76 2.04 10.76 0.36
C SER A 76 2.49 11.78 1.38
N LEU A 77 3.52 12.55 1.02
CA LEU A 77 3.97 13.66 1.86
C LEU A 77 2.87 14.73 1.93
N LYS A 78 2.66 15.31 3.10
CA LYS A 78 1.71 16.40 3.33
C LYS A 78 2.06 17.69 2.55
N THR A 79 3.28 17.77 2.03
CA THR A 79 3.74 18.89 1.20
C THR A 79 3.26 18.81 -0.24
N ILE A 80 2.72 17.68 -0.68
CA ILE A 80 2.08 17.57 -1.99
C ILE A 80 0.66 18.07 -1.84
N LEU A 81 0.45 19.32 -2.19
CA LEU A 81 -0.84 20.01 -2.00
C LEU A 81 -1.82 19.79 -3.15
N THR A 82 -1.36 19.30 -4.30
CA THR A 82 -2.16 19.13 -5.51
C THR A 82 -1.84 17.84 -6.24
N GLY A 83 -2.86 17.20 -6.78
CA GLY A 83 -2.76 16.01 -7.61
C GLY A 83 -2.90 14.68 -6.87
N ILE A 84 -3.45 13.70 -7.58
CA ILE A 84 -3.46 12.32 -7.11
C ILE A 84 -2.07 11.72 -7.35
N PRO A 85 -1.44 11.11 -6.34
CA PRO A 85 -0.16 10.42 -6.55
C PRO A 85 -0.27 9.34 -7.61
N LEU A 86 0.70 9.25 -8.51
CA LEU A 86 0.76 8.21 -9.55
C LEU A 86 0.60 6.80 -8.95
N ARG A 87 1.14 6.58 -7.76
CA ARG A 87 1.02 5.31 -7.06
C ARG A 87 -0.41 4.87 -6.82
N VAL A 88 -1.29 5.80 -6.49
CA VAL A 88 -2.72 5.54 -6.32
C VAL A 88 -3.32 4.98 -7.62
N ILE A 89 -3.05 5.66 -8.73
CA ILE A 89 -3.54 5.27 -10.05
C ILE A 89 -2.94 3.92 -10.47
N ASP A 90 -1.66 3.70 -10.23
CA ASP A 90 -0.97 2.46 -10.57
C ASP A 90 -1.57 1.26 -9.83
N VAL A 91 -1.80 1.39 -8.53
CA VAL A 91 -2.38 0.32 -7.71
C VAL A 91 -3.80 0.00 -8.15
N LEU A 92 -4.64 1.02 -8.33
CA LEU A 92 -6.03 0.85 -8.76
C LEU A 92 -6.10 0.26 -10.16
N GLY A 93 -5.31 0.78 -11.10
CA GLY A 93 -5.27 0.27 -12.48
C GLY A 93 -4.82 -1.19 -12.59
N CYS A 94 -4.08 -1.69 -11.63
CA CYS A 94 -3.67 -3.11 -11.55
C CYS A 94 -4.67 -4.00 -10.78
N GLY A 95 -5.80 -3.46 -10.33
CA GLY A 95 -6.79 -4.19 -9.55
C GLY A 95 -6.35 -4.46 -8.11
N GLY A 96 -5.42 -3.67 -7.59
CA GLY A 96 -4.95 -3.78 -6.21
C GLY A 96 -5.87 -3.08 -5.21
N PHE A 97 -5.97 -3.62 -4.00
CA PHE A 97 -6.64 -2.94 -2.90
C PHE A 97 -5.70 -1.90 -2.30
N LEU A 98 -6.18 -0.66 -2.19
CA LEU A 98 -5.41 0.50 -1.75
C LEU A 98 -5.90 1.04 -0.42
N ILE A 99 -4.97 1.25 0.52
CA ILE A 99 -5.15 2.14 1.67
C ILE A 99 -4.18 3.31 1.53
N SER A 100 -4.69 4.53 1.55
CA SER A 100 -3.90 5.76 1.41
C SER A 100 -4.20 6.73 2.53
N ASN A 101 -3.22 7.59 2.86
CA ASN A 101 -3.52 8.75 3.67
C ASN A 101 -4.47 9.67 2.91
N TYR A 102 -5.32 10.36 3.68
CA TYR A 102 -6.31 11.27 3.11
C TYR A 102 -5.64 12.43 2.35
N GLN A 103 -6.13 12.68 1.15
CA GLN A 103 -5.84 13.87 0.35
C GLN A 103 -7.15 14.40 -0.23
N GLU A 104 -7.35 15.69 -0.14
CA GLU A 104 -8.60 16.35 -0.54
C GLU A 104 -8.99 16.04 -1.98
N GLU A 105 -8.03 16.07 -2.90
CA GLU A 105 -8.27 15.82 -4.31
C GLU A 105 -8.69 14.37 -4.63
N MET A 106 -8.40 13.42 -3.77
CA MET A 106 -8.86 12.05 -4.00
C MET A 106 -10.40 11.95 -4.03
N GLN A 107 -11.10 12.78 -3.25
CA GLN A 107 -12.55 12.79 -3.23
C GLN A 107 -13.18 13.29 -4.54
N GLU A 108 -12.46 14.08 -5.30
CA GLU A 108 -12.95 14.60 -6.58
C GLU A 108 -12.98 13.53 -7.68
N TYR A 109 -12.11 12.53 -7.57
CA TYR A 109 -11.91 11.53 -8.62
C TYR A 109 -12.25 10.11 -8.22
N LEU A 110 -12.31 9.81 -6.92
CA LEU A 110 -12.52 8.47 -6.40
C LEU A 110 -13.64 8.45 -5.36
N ASP A 111 -14.46 7.41 -5.42
CA ASP A 111 -15.47 7.15 -4.40
C ASP A 111 -14.82 6.46 -3.21
N ILE A 112 -14.44 7.27 -2.23
CA ILE A 112 -13.77 6.79 -1.02
C ILE A 112 -14.69 5.85 -0.23
N GLY A 113 -14.14 4.71 0.16
CA GLY A 113 -14.87 3.62 0.81
C GLY A 113 -15.47 2.60 -0.15
N LYS A 114 -15.50 2.89 -1.46
CA LYS A 114 -15.97 1.96 -2.49
C LYS A 114 -14.87 1.55 -3.47
N GLU A 115 -14.03 2.50 -3.89
CA GLU A 115 -12.94 2.28 -4.84
C GLU A 115 -11.58 2.22 -4.16
N CYS A 116 -11.43 2.91 -3.05
CA CYS A 116 -10.22 2.89 -2.21
C CYS A 116 -10.58 3.19 -0.77
N VAL A 117 -9.63 2.95 0.13
CA VAL A 117 -9.75 3.26 1.56
C VAL A 117 -8.73 4.32 1.93
N VAL A 118 -9.16 5.28 2.74
CA VAL A 118 -8.27 6.31 3.29
C VAL A 118 -8.22 6.22 4.81
N TYR A 119 -7.09 6.64 5.39
CA TYR A 119 -6.92 6.73 6.83
C TYR A 119 -6.56 8.17 7.22
N GLU A 120 -6.92 8.57 8.44
CA GLU A 120 -6.69 9.90 8.97
C GLU A 120 -5.46 10.00 9.87
N ASN A 121 -5.17 8.91 10.59
CA ASN A 121 -4.02 8.81 11.51
C ASN A 121 -3.50 7.37 11.56
N ILE A 122 -2.39 7.16 12.25
CA ILE A 122 -1.72 5.85 12.30
C ILE A 122 -2.56 4.79 13.00
N GLU A 123 -3.33 5.14 14.02
CA GLU A 123 -4.24 4.21 14.69
C GLU A 123 -5.36 3.77 13.75
N ASP A 124 -5.94 4.71 13.01
CA ASP A 124 -6.96 4.42 12.00
C ASP A 124 -6.40 3.52 10.88
N LEU A 125 -5.17 3.76 10.44
CA LEU A 125 -4.48 2.89 9.50
C LEU A 125 -4.35 1.47 10.03
N PHE A 126 -3.91 1.30 11.27
CA PHE A 126 -3.76 -0.01 11.90
C PHE A 126 -5.09 -0.75 11.98
N LEU A 127 -6.14 -0.10 12.44
CA LEU A 127 -7.47 -0.70 12.55
C LEU A 127 -8.04 -1.10 11.19
N LYS A 128 -7.87 -0.27 10.18
CA LYS A 128 -8.31 -0.57 8.81
C LYS A 128 -7.51 -1.71 8.19
N ALA A 129 -6.20 -1.73 8.38
CA ALA A 129 -5.37 -2.83 7.91
C ALA A 129 -5.80 -4.16 8.54
N GLN A 130 -6.01 -4.18 9.85
CA GLN A 130 -6.51 -5.34 10.57
C GLN A 130 -7.88 -5.80 10.07
N TYR A 131 -8.81 -4.87 9.88
CA TYR A 131 -10.15 -5.14 9.38
C TYR A 131 -10.12 -5.79 7.99
N TYR A 132 -9.45 -5.17 7.03
CA TYR A 132 -9.44 -5.66 5.64
C TYR A 132 -8.57 -6.90 5.42
N LEU A 133 -7.63 -7.21 6.30
CA LEU A 133 -6.92 -8.50 6.26
C LEU A 133 -7.84 -9.67 6.62
N THR A 134 -8.89 -9.43 7.40
CA THR A 134 -9.87 -10.44 7.83
C THR A 134 -11.17 -10.44 7.02
N HIS A 135 -11.44 -9.36 6.26
CA HIS A 135 -12.65 -9.20 5.43
C HIS A 135 -12.31 -9.26 3.95
N GLU A 136 -11.95 -10.45 3.49
CA GLU A 136 -11.42 -10.67 2.14
C GLU A 136 -12.42 -10.33 1.04
N GLU A 137 -13.68 -10.68 1.18
CA GLU A 137 -14.70 -10.44 0.15
C GLU A 137 -14.96 -8.94 -0.03
N GLU A 138 -15.06 -8.19 1.05
CA GLU A 138 -15.22 -6.73 1.00
C GLU A 138 -14.00 -6.06 0.38
N ARG A 139 -12.80 -6.49 0.79
CA ARG A 139 -11.54 -6.01 0.22
C ARG A 139 -11.45 -6.23 -1.29
N LYS A 140 -11.79 -7.43 -1.76
CA LYS A 140 -11.81 -7.75 -3.19
C LYS A 140 -12.85 -6.95 -3.96
N SER A 141 -14.02 -6.72 -3.36
CA SER A 141 -15.05 -5.88 -3.97
C SER A 141 -14.59 -4.45 -4.18
N ILE A 142 -13.92 -3.86 -3.18
CA ILE A 142 -13.35 -2.52 -3.28
C ILE A 142 -12.23 -2.46 -4.34
N ALA A 143 -11.34 -3.44 -4.35
CA ALA A 143 -10.27 -3.51 -5.35
C ALA A 143 -10.82 -3.59 -6.78
N LEU A 144 -11.88 -4.38 -6.99
CA LEU A 144 -12.52 -4.49 -8.29
C LEU A 144 -13.22 -3.20 -8.72
N ALA A 145 -13.83 -2.48 -7.79
CA ALA A 145 -14.51 -1.22 -8.08
C ALA A 145 -13.53 -0.10 -8.47
N GLY A 146 -12.28 -0.16 -8.00
CA GLY A 146 -11.25 0.83 -8.27
C GLY A 146 -10.54 0.70 -9.63
N VAL A 147 -10.81 -0.35 -10.36
CA VAL A 147 -10.17 -0.61 -11.67
C VAL A 147 -10.60 0.38 -12.76
#